data_fd028f89fe16e40bb699ea6258e5f3e9
#
_entry.id   fd028f89fe16e40bb699ea6258e5f3e9
#
_cell.length_a   1.000
_cell.length_b   1.000
_cell.length_c   1.000
_cell.angle_alpha   90.00
_cell.angle_beta   90.00
_cell.angle_gamma   90.00
#
_symmetry.space_group_name_H-M   'P 1'
#
loop_
_entity.id
_entity.type
_entity.pdbx_description
1 polymer ?
#
loop_
_entity_poly.entity_id
_entity_poly.type
_entity_poly.pdbx_seq_one_letter_code
_entity_poly.pdbx_strand_id
1 'polypeptide(L)'
;MKPIRHFIHLCIEMVTALIIIAVLLCIIGIIGCIVPGLPGVPLNFIAMLLLQWAFQPYNIAILIVFGVLTVIVTVLDYMIPVWTAKRFGATKLGIWGSVIGMVAGIFFTPIGMILGTLLGAIIGDLIAGRTATQATRAGLGSLFGTLVTIGIKLTLAAAMTFIVVYGIIDFIDGSGGC
;
A
#
# COMPACT_ATOMS: atom_id res chain seq x y z
N MET A 1 -44.38 -7.29 -17.15
CA MET A 1 -43.44 -8.13 -16.37
C MET A 1 -42.02 -8.18 -16.94
N LYS A 2 -41.76 -7.97 -18.21
CA LYS A 2 -40.40 -7.93 -18.82
C LYS A 2 -39.49 -6.76 -18.34
N PRO A 3 -39.96 -5.52 -18.12
CA PRO A 3 -39.07 -4.43 -17.73
C PRO A 3 -38.46 -4.57 -16.30
N ILE A 4 -39.21 -5.16 -15.38
CA ILE A 4 -38.74 -5.33 -13.98
C ILE A 4 -37.60 -6.37 -13.94
N ARG A 5 -37.71 -7.45 -14.69
CA ARG A 5 -36.66 -8.48 -14.77
C ARG A 5 -35.35 -7.93 -15.35
N HIS A 6 -35.44 -7.05 -16.34
CA HIS A 6 -34.28 -6.42 -16.96
C HIS A 6 -33.60 -5.45 -16.01
N PHE A 7 -34.37 -4.72 -15.18
CA PHE A 7 -33.86 -3.82 -14.18
C PHE A 7 -33.12 -4.57 -13.04
N ILE A 8 -33.68 -5.70 -12.60
CA ILE A 8 -33.06 -6.56 -11.58
C ILE A 8 -31.74 -7.15 -12.11
N HIS A 9 -31.69 -7.63 -13.37
CA HIS A 9 -30.45 -8.14 -13.96
C HIS A 9 -29.36 -7.06 -14.05
N LEU A 10 -29.68 -5.86 -14.48
CA LEU A 10 -28.76 -4.74 -14.54
C LEU A 10 -28.22 -4.35 -13.16
N CYS A 11 -29.07 -4.37 -12.14
CA CYS A 11 -28.67 -4.09 -10.76
C CYS A 11 -27.71 -5.15 -10.24
N ILE A 12 -27.99 -6.43 -10.44
CA ILE A 12 -27.14 -7.55 -10.01
C ILE A 12 -25.78 -7.50 -10.73
N GLU A 13 -25.75 -7.23 -12.03
CA GLU A 13 -24.51 -7.12 -12.80
C GLU A 13 -23.64 -5.97 -12.31
N MET A 14 -24.24 -4.81 -12.02
CA MET A 14 -23.54 -3.64 -11.53
C MET A 14 -22.94 -3.89 -10.11
N VAL A 15 -23.72 -4.52 -9.23
CA VAL A 15 -23.29 -4.93 -7.88
C VAL A 15 -22.10 -5.90 -7.95
N THR A 16 -22.24 -6.93 -8.78
CA THR A 16 -21.21 -7.96 -8.95
C THR A 16 -19.92 -7.35 -9.51
N ALA A 17 -20.02 -6.46 -10.49
CA ALA A 17 -18.86 -5.77 -11.05
C ALA A 17 -18.13 -4.91 -9.99
N LEU A 18 -18.86 -4.18 -9.16
CA LEU A 18 -18.28 -3.36 -8.09
C LEU A 18 -17.59 -4.20 -7.02
N ILE A 19 -18.17 -5.35 -6.65
CA ILE A 19 -17.53 -6.29 -5.71
C ILE A 19 -16.23 -6.83 -6.29
N ILE A 20 -16.24 -7.26 -7.55
CA ILE A 20 -15.03 -7.76 -8.23
C ILE A 20 -13.95 -6.69 -8.26
N ILE A 21 -14.28 -5.45 -8.62
CA ILE A 21 -13.35 -4.33 -8.65
C ILE A 21 -12.77 -4.06 -7.24
N ALA A 22 -13.60 -4.06 -6.21
CA ALA A 22 -13.15 -3.84 -4.84
C ALA A 22 -12.18 -4.94 -4.36
N VAL A 23 -12.48 -6.20 -4.66
CA VAL A 23 -11.61 -7.34 -4.33
C VAL A 23 -10.28 -7.25 -5.09
N LEU A 24 -10.30 -6.93 -6.38
CA LEU A 24 -9.09 -6.73 -7.17
C LEU A 24 -8.23 -5.59 -6.62
N LEU A 25 -8.84 -4.46 -6.23
CA LEU A 25 -8.14 -3.34 -5.61
C LEU A 25 -7.50 -3.74 -4.27
N CYS A 26 -8.17 -4.57 -3.45
CA CYS A 26 -7.61 -5.08 -2.21
C CYS A 26 -6.39 -5.97 -2.47
N ILE A 27 -6.46 -6.87 -3.45
CA ILE A 27 -5.34 -7.74 -3.82
C ILE A 27 -4.15 -6.92 -4.32
N ILE A 28 -4.40 -5.99 -5.25
CA ILE A 28 -3.35 -5.09 -5.78
C ILE A 28 -2.80 -4.20 -4.65
N GLY A 29 -3.65 -3.73 -3.74
CA GLY A 29 -3.25 -2.94 -2.59
C GLY A 29 -2.34 -3.70 -1.63
N ILE A 30 -2.64 -4.97 -1.33
CA ILE A 30 -1.77 -5.83 -0.49
C ILE A 30 -0.42 -6.05 -1.18
N ILE A 31 -0.41 -6.36 -2.48
CA ILE A 31 0.83 -6.50 -3.27
C ILE A 31 1.61 -5.18 -3.25
N GLY A 32 0.92 -4.05 -3.42
CA GLY A 32 1.51 -2.71 -3.35
C GLY A 32 2.11 -2.36 -1.99
N CYS A 33 1.66 -2.98 -0.90
CA CYS A 33 2.27 -2.78 0.42
C CYS A 33 3.66 -3.43 0.55
N ILE A 34 3.93 -4.48 -0.22
CA ILE A 34 5.23 -5.16 -0.22
C ILE A 34 6.25 -4.37 -1.03
N VAL A 35 5.79 -3.66 -2.06
CA VAL A 35 6.66 -2.88 -2.93
C VAL A 35 6.91 -1.50 -2.31
N PRO A 36 8.18 -1.14 -2.00
CA PRO A 36 8.49 0.17 -1.46
C PRO A 36 8.15 1.25 -2.50
N GLY A 37 7.46 2.32 -2.05
CA GLY A 37 7.07 3.44 -2.92
C GLY A 37 5.72 3.30 -3.63
N LEU A 38 5.07 2.12 -3.64
CA LEU A 38 3.71 2.00 -4.16
C LEU A 38 2.67 2.31 -3.08
N PRO A 39 1.60 3.04 -3.44
CA PRO A 39 0.56 3.45 -2.50
C PRO A 39 -0.45 2.31 -2.23
N GLY A 40 0.01 1.18 -1.64
CA GLY A 40 -0.85 0.01 -1.41
C GLY A 40 -2.01 0.29 -0.46
N VAL A 41 -1.77 0.98 0.67
CA VAL A 41 -2.80 1.34 1.65
C VAL A 41 -3.87 2.29 1.06
N PRO A 42 -3.52 3.35 0.29
CA PRO A 42 -4.51 4.16 -0.41
C PRO A 42 -5.40 3.37 -1.38
N LEU A 43 -4.87 2.35 -2.06
CA LEU A 43 -5.68 1.49 -2.95
C LEU A 43 -6.74 0.70 -2.20
N ASN A 44 -6.39 0.14 -1.02
CA ASN A 44 -7.35 -0.53 -0.16
C ASN A 44 -8.41 0.43 0.38
N PHE A 45 -8.03 1.67 0.69
CA PHE A 45 -8.98 2.69 1.11
C PHE A 45 -9.94 3.08 -0.01
N ILE A 46 -9.47 3.17 -1.27
CA ILE A 46 -10.33 3.39 -2.43
C ILE A 46 -11.34 2.24 -2.59
N ALA A 47 -10.93 0.98 -2.40
CA ALA A 47 -11.84 -0.15 -2.42
C ALA A 47 -12.96 -0.01 -1.37
N MET A 48 -12.60 0.43 -0.16
CA MET A 48 -13.55 0.69 0.93
C MET A 48 -14.51 1.84 0.60
N LEU A 49 -14.02 2.92 -0.03
CA LEU A 49 -14.85 4.03 -0.50
C LEU A 49 -15.82 3.62 -1.61
N LEU A 50 -15.38 2.79 -2.55
CA LEU A 50 -16.24 2.28 -3.63
C LEU A 50 -17.43 1.48 -3.08
N LEU A 51 -17.18 0.58 -2.10
CA LEU A 51 -18.26 -0.18 -1.46
C LEU A 51 -19.18 0.73 -0.64
N GLN A 52 -18.63 1.72 0.05
CA GLN A 52 -19.42 2.69 0.80
C GLN A 52 -20.34 3.51 -0.11
N TRP A 53 -19.84 3.92 -1.27
CA TRP A 53 -20.66 4.65 -2.24
C TRP A 53 -21.77 3.79 -2.84
N ALA A 54 -21.52 2.50 -3.05
CA ALA A 54 -22.45 1.58 -3.68
C ALA A 54 -23.52 1.06 -2.70
N PHE A 55 -23.15 0.69 -1.47
CA PHE A 55 -23.99 -0.09 -0.57
C PHE A 55 -24.10 0.49 0.84
N GLN A 56 -23.29 1.51 1.18
CA GLN A 56 -23.20 2.11 2.51
C GLN A 56 -23.04 1.11 3.69
N PRO A 57 -22.17 0.07 3.55
CA PRO A 57 -22.07 -0.98 4.57
C PRO A 57 -21.38 -0.50 5.84
N TYR A 58 -20.71 0.67 5.83
CA TYR A 58 -19.89 1.13 6.94
C TYR A 58 -20.44 2.39 7.60
N ASN A 59 -20.20 2.50 8.91
CA ASN A 59 -20.42 3.77 9.60
C ASN A 59 -19.37 4.80 9.13
N ILE A 60 -19.81 6.05 8.92
CA ILE A 60 -18.94 7.18 8.53
C ILE A 60 -17.73 7.32 9.46
N ALA A 61 -17.90 7.04 10.77
CA ALA A 61 -16.80 7.08 11.72
C ALA A 61 -15.65 6.11 11.34
N ILE A 62 -15.97 4.90 10.87
CA ILE A 62 -14.99 3.90 10.42
C ILE A 62 -14.22 4.44 9.22
N LEU A 63 -14.91 5.02 8.24
CA LEU A 63 -14.25 5.63 7.08
C LEU A 63 -13.29 6.75 7.45
N ILE A 64 -13.71 7.63 8.36
CA ILE A 64 -12.86 8.75 8.82
C ILE A 64 -11.61 8.19 9.51
N VAL A 65 -11.75 7.22 10.41
CA VAL A 65 -10.62 6.62 11.12
C VAL A 65 -9.64 5.98 10.14
N PHE A 66 -10.12 5.15 9.20
CA PHE A 66 -9.25 4.52 8.21
C PHE A 66 -8.68 5.51 7.19
N GLY A 67 -9.40 6.57 6.85
CA GLY A 67 -8.90 7.66 6.03
C GLY A 67 -7.73 8.39 6.69
N VAL A 68 -7.87 8.76 7.96
CA VAL A 68 -6.79 9.38 8.75
C VAL A 68 -5.59 8.43 8.88
N LEU A 69 -5.82 7.15 9.21
CA LEU A 69 -4.76 6.14 9.29
C LEU A 69 -4.03 5.97 7.95
N THR A 70 -4.76 5.98 6.84
CA THR A 70 -4.18 5.91 5.49
C THR A 70 -3.22 7.07 5.24
N VAL A 71 -3.62 8.30 5.57
CA VAL A 71 -2.75 9.47 5.42
C VAL A 71 -1.52 9.35 6.31
N ILE A 72 -1.69 9.01 7.59
CA ILE A 72 -0.59 8.86 8.54
C ILE A 72 0.40 7.79 8.05
N VAL A 73 -0.07 6.59 7.70
CA VAL A 73 0.79 5.49 7.25
C VAL A 73 1.48 5.84 5.94
N THR A 74 0.80 6.53 5.02
CA THR A 74 1.42 6.98 3.77
C THR A 74 2.55 7.98 4.02
N VAL A 75 2.38 8.92 4.93
CA VAL A 75 3.44 9.87 5.32
C VAL A 75 4.60 9.12 5.99
N LEU A 76 4.32 8.20 6.90
CA LEU A 76 5.33 7.39 7.60
C LEU A 76 6.14 6.53 6.62
N ASP A 77 5.52 6.03 5.57
CA ASP A 77 6.17 5.21 4.53
C ASP A 77 7.33 5.94 3.85
N TYR A 78 7.20 7.23 3.65
CA TYR A 78 8.28 8.05 3.07
C TYR A 78 9.25 8.58 4.12
N MET A 79 8.77 8.87 5.33
CA MET A 79 9.60 9.49 6.36
C MET A 79 10.52 8.50 7.08
N ILE A 80 10.02 7.30 7.43
CA ILE A 80 10.76 6.33 8.23
C ILE A 80 12.05 5.86 7.54
N PRO A 81 12.05 5.41 6.25
CA PRO A 81 13.28 4.96 5.60
C PRO A 81 14.34 6.06 5.50
N VAL A 82 13.92 7.30 5.22
CA VAL A 82 14.83 8.46 5.14
C VAL A 82 15.37 8.81 6.53
N TRP A 83 14.54 8.80 7.55
CA TRP A 83 14.95 9.12 8.91
C TRP A 83 15.90 8.07 9.49
N THR A 84 15.59 6.78 9.29
CA THR A 84 16.48 5.68 9.69
C THR A 84 17.80 5.74 8.95
N ALA A 85 17.80 5.91 7.63
CA ALA A 85 19.02 6.07 6.85
C ALA A 85 19.92 7.20 7.41
N LYS A 86 19.33 8.37 7.65
CA LYS A 86 20.05 9.51 8.27
C LYS A 86 20.60 9.19 9.64
N ARG A 87 19.85 8.50 10.49
CA ARG A 87 20.28 8.12 11.84
C ARG A 87 21.46 7.14 11.80
N PHE A 88 21.56 6.32 10.76
CA PHE A 88 22.69 5.42 10.53
C PHE A 88 23.83 6.09 9.73
N GLY A 89 23.72 7.39 9.44
CA GLY A 89 24.79 8.19 8.86
C GLY A 89 24.76 8.29 7.32
N ALA A 90 23.62 8.01 6.68
CA ALA A 90 23.48 8.17 5.23
C ALA A 90 23.71 9.63 4.80
N THR A 91 24.39 9.81 3.69
CA THR A 91 24.56 11.10 3.03
C THR A 91 23.37 11.43 2.13
N LYS A 92 23.30 12.68 1.66
CA LYS A 92 22.31 13.05 0.65
C LYS A 92 22.46 12.21 -0.63
N LEU A 93 23.70 11.92 -1.04
CA LEU A 93 23.97 11.09 -2.22
C LEU A 93 23.56 9.63 -1.99
N GLY A 94 23.72 9.09 -0.77
CA GLY A 94 23.22 7.77 -0.40
C GLY A 94 21.69 7.68 -0.48
N ILE A 95 20.97 8.72 -0.02
CA ILE A 95 19.50 8.77 -0.11
C ILE A 95 19.06 8.86 -1.58
N TRP A 96 19.67 9.70 -2.40
CA TRP A 96 19.35 9.75 -3.84
C TRP A 96 19.73 8.46 -4.56
N GLY A 97 20.87 7.86 -4.20
CA GLY A 97 21.30 6.56 -4.70
C GLY A 97 20.26 5.46 -4.39
N SER A 98 19.67 5.46 -3.20
CA SER A 98 18.61 4.51 -2.84
C SER A 98 17.35 4.67 -3.71
N VAL A 99 16.96 5.91 -4.03
CA VAL A 99 15.82 6.19 -4.92
C VAL A 99 16.10 5.71 -6.34
N ILE A 100 17.29 6.02 -6.88
CA ILE A 100 17.69 5.57 -8.22
C ILE A 100 17.78 4.05 -8.27
N GLY A 101 18.37 3.43 -7.25
CA GLY A 101 18.47 1.98 -7.12
C GLY A 101 17.10 1.30 -7.02
N MET A 102 16.13 1.91 -6.32
CA MET A 102 14.77 1.44 -6.27
C MET A 102 14.11 1.45 -7.67
N VAL A 103 14.23 2.56 -8.41
CA VAL A 103 13.67 2.68 -9.77
C VAL A 103 14.32 1.68 -10.71
N ALA A 104 15.63 1.51 -10.66
CA ALA A 104 16.33 0.50 -11.45
C ALA A 104 15.89 -0.93 -11.06
N GLY A 105 15.64 -1.17 -9.78
CA GLY A 105 15.18 -2.45 -9.26
C GLY A 105 13.77 -2.87 -9.69
N ILE A 106 12.93 -1.93 -10.16
CA ILE A 106 11.57 -2.23 -10.69
C ILE A 106 11.63 -3.26 -11.81
N PHE A 107 12.67 -3.19 -12.66
CA PHE A 107 12.84 -4.10 -13.79
C PHE A 107 13.18 -5.53 -13.39
N PHE A 108 13.57 -5.76 -12.13
CA PHE A 108 14.04 -7.07 -11.67
C PHE A 108 13.08 -7.81 -10.73
N THR A 109 12.00 -7.25 -10.26
CA THR A 109 11.00 -7.83 -9.33
C THR A 109 10.89 -7.01 -8.03
N PRO A 110 9.88 -7.27 -7.16
CA PRO A 110 9.81 -6.63 -5.83
C PRO A 110 11.08 -6.83 -4.98
N ILE A 111 11.73 -7.99 -5.09
CA ILE A 111 13.00 -8.27 -4.40
C ILE A 111 14.12 -7.41 -4.98
N GLY A 112 14.16 -7.22 -6.30
CA GLY A 112 15.09 -6.32 -6.98
C GLY A 112 14.97 -4.87 -6.52
N MET A 113 13.79 -4.39 -6.23
CA MET A 113 13.58 -3.05 -5.68
C MET A 113 14.20 -2.89 -4.29
N ILE A 114 14.02 -3.87 -3.41
CA ILE A 114 14.60 -3.86 -2.05
C ILE A 114 16.13 -3.93 -2.13
N LEU A 115 16.67 -4.82 -2.94
CA LEU A 115 18.12 -4.92 -3.16
C LEU A 115 18.67 -3.69 -3.88
N GLY A 116 17.94 -3.15 -4.84
CA GLY A 116 18.29 -1.92 -5.55
C GLY A 116 18.39 -0.71 -4.63
N THR A 117 17.44 -0.54 -3.71
CA THR A 117 17.52 0.52 -2.70
C THR A 117 18.74 0.38 -1.81
N LEU A 118 19.06 -0.84 -1.37
CA LEU A 118 20.21 -1.12 -0.54
C LEU A 118 21.53 -0.82 -1.28
N LEU A 119 21.70 -1.40 -2.47
CA LEU A 119 22.91 -1.21 -3.28
C LEU A 119 23.06 0.24 -3.72
N GLY A 120 21.98 0.88 -4.13
CA GLY A 120 21.98 2.29 -4.50
C GLY A 120 22.37 3.21 -3.35
N ALA A 121 21.89 2.94 -2.13
CA ALA A 121 22.29 3.66 -0.93
C ALA A 121 23.79 3.50 -0.65
N ILE A 122 24.30 2.26 -0.70
CA ILE A 122 25.73 1.98 -0.45
C ILE A 122 26.62 2.69 -1.51
N ILE A 123 26.29 2.54 -2.79
CA ILE A 123 27.04 3.17 -3.88
C ILE A 123 27.00 4.69 -3.75
N GLY A 124 25.84 5.29 -3.46
CA GLY A 124 25.69 6.71 -3.25
C GLY A 124 26.51 7.23 -2.08
N ASP A 125 26.57 6.51 -0.97
CA ASP A 125 27.38 6.88 0.19
C ASP A 125 28.89 6.71 -0.07
N LEU A 126 29.31 5.71 -0.85
CA LEU A 126 30.69 5.55 -1.31
C LEU A 126 31.13 6.71 -2.21
N ILE A 127 30.28 7.13 -3.15
CA ILE A 127 30.54 8.31 -4.01
C ILE A 127 30.65 9.58 -3.16
N ALA A 128 29.92 9.67 -2.05
CA ALA A 128 30.04 10.77 -1.10
C ALA A 128 31.32 10.77 -0.26
N GLY A 129 32.22 9.79 -0.48
CA GLY A 129 33.49 9.68 0.24
C GLY A 129 33.38 8.96 1.60
N ARG A 130 32.29 8.24 1.85
CA ARG A 130 32.16 7.40 3.05
C ARG A 130 32.98 6.13 2.92
N THR A 131 33.43 5.59 4.05
CA THR A 131 34.07 4.28 4.08
C THR A 131 33.04 3.17 3.80
N ALA A 132 33.47 2.04 3.25
CA ALA A 132 32.61 0.92 2.93
C ALA A 132 31.77 0.47 4.17
N THR A 133 32.36 0.46 5.36
CA THR A 133 31.68 0.10 6.60
C THR A 133 30.54 1.09 6.94
N GLN A 134 30.81 2.40 6.77
CA GLN A 134 29.79 3.43 7.05
C GLN A 134 28.65 3.37 6.02
N ALA A 135 28.99 3.19 4.74
CA ALA A 135 28.01 3.06 3.64
C ALA A 135 27.11 1.83 3.84
N THR A 136 27.70 0.69 4.18
CA THR A 136 26.92 -0.54 4.46
C THR A 136 26.01 -0.36 5.66
N ARG A 137 26.49 0.28 6.73
CA ARG A 137 25.67 0.55 7.92
C ARG A 137 24.49 1.47 7.62
N ALA A 138 24.69 2.50 6.81
CA ALA A 138 23.62 3.41 6.37
C ALA A 138 22.61 2.70 5.46
N GLY A 139 23.08 1.87 4.53
CA GLY A 139 22.24 1.06 3.66
C GLY A 139 21.37 0.06 4.46
N LEU A 140 21.95 -0.65 5.42
CA LEU A 140 21.20 -1.54 6.31
C LEU A 140 20.17 -0.78 7.16
N GLY A 141 20.48 0.44 7.58
CA GLY A 141 19.54 1.32 8.28
C GLY A 141 18.33 1.67 7.44
N SER A 142 18.53 2.00 6.15
CA SER A 142 17.42 2.27 5.24
C SER A 142 16.57 1.03 4.98
N LEU A 143 17.20 -0.12 4.82
CA LEU A 143 16.52 -1.41 4.64
C LEU A 143 15.67 -1.78 5.86
N PHE A 144 16.19 -1.60 7.08
CA PHE A 144 15.44 -1.81 8.30
C PHE A 144 14.20 -0.88 8.36
N GLY A 145 14.37 0.42 8.04
CA GLY A 145 13.26 1.35 7.96
C GLY A 145 12.18 0.91 6.96
N THR A 146 12.60 0.44 5.78
CA THR A 146 11.68 -0.09 4.76
C THR A 146 10.91 -1.32 5.24
N LEU A 147 11.58 -2.27 5.92
CA LEU A 147 10.92 -3.46 6.46
C LEU A 147 9.87 -3.10 7.53
N VAL A 148 10.18 -2.15 8.39
CA VAL A 148 9.23 -1.66 9.41
C VAL A 148 7.99 -1.05 8.74
N THR A 149 8.16 -0.21 7.71
CA THR A 149 7.02 0.39 7.01
C THR A 149 6.20 -0.64 6.25
N ILE A 150 6.81 -1.65 5.63
CA ILE A 150 6.10 -2.77 5.01
C ILE A 150 5.23 -3.50 6.05
N GLY A 151 5.75 -3.78 7.24
CA GLY A 151 4.99 -4.42 8.32
C GLY A 151 3.76 -3.59 8.73
N ILE A 152 3.93 -2.28 8.95
CA ILE A 152 2.83 -1.37 9.30
C ILE A 152 1.77 -1.33 8.19
N LYS A 153 2.19 -1.19 6.93
CA LYS A 153 1.30 -1.18 5.77
C LYS A 153 0.50 -2.48 5.63
N LEU A 154 1.16 -3.63 5.73
CA LEU A 154 0.50 -4.93 5.63
C LEU A 154 -0.55 -5.11 6.72
N THR A 155 -0.25 -4.71 7.95
CA THR A 155 -1.20 -4.80 9.07
C THR A 155 -2.44 -3.94 8.80
N LEU A 156 -2.26 -2.69 8.36
CA LEU A 156 -3.38 -1.81 8.04
C LEU A 156 -4.15 -2.28 6.81
N ALA A 157 -3.46 -2.73 5.75
CA ALA A 157 -4.09 -3.26 4.55
C ALA A 157 -4.90 -4.53 4.84
N ALA A 158 -4.38 -5.43 5.69
CA ALA A 158 -5.10 -6.63 6.12
C ALA A 158 -6.37 -6.27 6.92
N ALA A 159 -6.29 -5.30 7.84
CA ALA A 159 -7.46 -4.82 8.58
C ALA A 159 -8.52 -4.22 7.65
N MET A 160 -8.10 -3.38 6.68
CA MET A 160 -9.03 -2.81 5.68
C MET A 160 -9.66 -3.90 4.82
N THR A 161 -8.86 -4.86 4.33
CA THR A 161 -9.37 -5.97 3.52
C THR A 161 -10.35 -6.83 4.29
N PHE A 162 -10.09 -7.09 5.58
CA PHE A 162 -11.02 -7.81 6.44
C PHE A 162 -12.37 -7.08 6.55
N ILE A 163 -12.36 -5.76 6.74
CA ILE A 163 -13.59 -4.95 6.82
C ILE A 163 -14.32 -4.93 5.48
N VAL A 164 -13.59 -4.85 4.36
CA VAL A 164 -14.18 -4.93 3.01
C VAL A 164 -14.89 -6.26 2.81
N VAL A 165 -14.24 -7.38 3.13
CA VAL A 165 -14.81 -8.72 3.01
C VAL A 165 -16.03 -8.88 3.93
N TYR A 166 -15.93 -8.41 5.17
CA TYR A 166 -17.05 -8.45 6.11
C TYR A 166 -18.25 -7.64 5.58
N GLY A 167 -18.03 -6.44 5.05
CA GLY A 167 -19.09 -5.63 4.45
C GLY A 167 -19.74 -6.27 3.23
N ILE A 168 -18.98 -7.02 2.42
CA ILE A 168 -19.52 -7.79 1.29
C ILE A 168 -20.39 -8.96 1.80
N ILE A 169 -19.94 -9.69 2.81
CA ILE A 169 -20.68 -10.81 3.38
C ILE A 169 -21.99 -10.33 4.01
N ASP A 170 -21.92 -9.28 4.82
CA ASP A 170 -23.09 -8.68 5.47
C ASP A 170 -24.13 -8.19 4.45
N PHE A 171 -23.66 -7.64 3.33
CA PHE A 171 -24.52 -7.25 2.22
C PHE A 171 -25.20 -8.46 1.55
N ILE A 172 -24.48 -9.56 1.36
CA ILE A 172 -25.02 -10.77 0.73
C ILE A 172 -26.03 -11.46 1.67
N ASP A 173 -25.73 -11.56 2.97
CA ASP A 173 -26.57 -12.24 3.95
C ASP A 173 -27.79 -11.39 4.39
N GLY A 174 -27.62 -10.06 4.47
CA GLY A 174 -28.65 -9.16 5.03
C GLY A 174 -29.64 -8.61 4.04
N SER A 175 -29.34 -8.65 2.78
CA SER A 175 -30.16 -7.85 1.88
C SER A 175 -30.37 -8.40 0.53
N GLY A 176 -29.82 -9.28 -0.03
CA GLY A 176 -30.26 -9.61 -1.41
C GLY A 176 -31.17 -8.56 -2.06
N GLY A 177 -31.21 -7.38 -1.53
CA GLY A 177 -32.18 -6.31 -1.78
C GLY A 177 -31.73 -5.38 -2.90
N CYS A 178 -32.04 -5.74 -4.13
CA CYS A 178 -32.52 -4.79 -5.13
C CYS A 178 -34.04 -4.75 -5.10
#